data_c45e54d210623618482ff93f19463a55
#
_entry.id   c45e54d210623618482ff93f19463a55
#
_cell.length_a   1.000
_cell.length_b   1.000
_cell.length_c   1.000
_cell.angle_alpha   90.00
_cell.angle_beta   90.00
_cell.angle_gamma   90.00
#
_symmetry.space_group_name_H-M   'P 1'
#
loop_
_entity.id
_entity.type
_entity.pdbx_description
1 polymer ?
#
loop_
_entity_poly.entity_id
_entity_poly.type
_entity_poly.pdbx_seq_one_letter_code
_entity_poly.pdbx_strand_id
1 'polypeptide(L)'
;EIIGGRFFYNPQDCRGRSVLDSGYRHEVRHEISIASPNHPIAHGLPDTFELTDELYLCEVFEDAIDPLLRSDHDFVREKFYSAHHAVTGNLYCNDNWYPDEGSAILGWTRQHKNSRIVYLQPGDNTATFGNANYRQLLANAIRWAAHRQ
;
A
#
# COMPACT_ATOMS: atom_id res chain seq x y z
N GLU A 1 -6.18 1.62 -13.34
CA GLU A 1 -6.85 2.68 -12.55
C GLU A 1 -8.01 2.18 -11.66
N ILE A 2 -8.55 0.97 -11.89
CA ILE A 2 -9.74 0.49 -11.15
C ILE A 2 -9.47 0.34 -9.65
N ILE A 3 -8.31 -0.17 -9.28
CA ILE A 3 -7.95 -0.45 -7.87
C ILE A 3 -7.41 0.77 -7.11
N GLY A 4 -7.15 1.90 -7.77
CA GLY A 4 -6.70 3.14 -7.10
C GLY A 4 -5.20 3.34 -6.99
N GLY A 5 -4.39 2.42 -7.53
CA GLY A 5 -2.94 2.51 -7.56
C GLY A 5 -2.33 1.57 -8.58
N ARG A 6 -1.01 1.65 -8.76
CA ARG A 6 -0.30 0.80 -9.72
C ARG A 6 1.17 0.62 -9.35
N PHE A 7 1.65 -0.63 -9.42
CA PHE A 7 3.06 -0.99 -9.30
C PHE A 7 3.65 -1.22 -10.69
N PHE A 8 4.85 -0.70 -10.94
CA PHE A 8 5.55 -0.81 -12.23
C PHE A 8 6.91 -1.47 -12.06
N TYR A 9 7.21 -2.43 -12.93
CA TYR A 9 8.55 -3.03 -13.03
C TYR A 9 9.47 -2.30 -14.02
N ASN A 10 8.93 -1.41 -14.83
CA ASN A 10 9.68 -0.63 -15.81
C ASN A 10 9.10 0.79 -15.89
N PRO A 11 9.91 1.80 -16.26
CA PRO A 11 9.41 3.13 -16.56
C PRO A 11 8.34 3.09 -17.66
N GLN A 12 7.27 3.84 -17.47
CA GLN A 12 6.17 3.93 -18.43
C GLN A 12 5.28 5.15 -18.18
N ASP A 13 4.35 5.39 -19.09
CA ASP A 13 3.39 6.46 -18.93
C ASP A 13 2.24 6.06 -17.99
N CYS A 14 1.93 6.95 -17.05
CA CYS A 14 0.82 6.83 -16.12
C CYS A 14 0.10 8.17 -16.00
N ARG A 15 -1.19 8.18 -16.32
CA ARG A 15 -2.06 9.38 -16.25
C ARG A 15 -1.46 10.61 -16.95
N GLY A 16 -0.82 10.40 -18.11
CA GLY A 16 -0.26 11.46 -18.94
C GLY A 16 1.10 12.02 -18.50
N ARG A 17 1.76 11.37 -17.54
CA ARG A 17 3.16 11.67 -17.15
C ARG A 17 4.03 10.41 -17.25
N SER A 18 5.29 10.60 -17.57
CA SER A 18 6.28 9.52 -17.49
C SER A 18 6.65 9.28 -16.03
N VAL A 19 6.58 8.03 -15.59
CA VAL A 19 6.95 7.61 -14.24
C VAL A 19 8.03 6.54 -14.31
N LEU A 20 8.89 6.50 -13.30
CA LEU A 20 9.87 5.44 -13.14
C LEU A 20 9.19 4.15 -12.66
N ASP A 21 9.97 3.08 -12.63
CA ASP A 21 9.58 1.85 -11.95
C ASP A 21 9.37 2.09 -10.45
N SER A 22 8.56 1.25 -9.86
CA SER A 22 8.24 1.30 -8.43
C SER A 22 9.41 0.88 -7.55
N GLY A 23 9.36 1.24 -6.27
CA GLY A 23 10.30 0.81 -5.27
C GLY A 23 9.74 -0.28 -4.37
N TYR A 24 10.63 -1.05 -3.76
CA TYR A 24 10.31 -2.04 -2.73
C TYR A 24 11.27 -1.96 -1.55
N ARG A 25 10.81 -2.37 -0.37
CA ARG A 25 11.63 -2.55 0.83
C ARG A 25 11.07 -3.67 1.69
N HIS A 26 11.83 -4.75 1.85
CA HIS A 26 11.44 -5.89 2.69
C HIS A 26 11.61 -5.59 4.19
N GLU A 27 10.83 -6.28 5.01
CA GLU A 27 10.97 -6.37 6.47
C GLU A 27 11.02 -5.00 7.17
N VAL A 28 10.18 -4.06 6.74
CA VAL A 28 10.06 -2.76 7.40
C VAL A 28 9.15 -2.89 8.60
N ARG A 29 9.68 -2.63 9.80
CA ARG A 29 8.86 -2.40 10.99
C ARG A 29 8.38 -0.96 11.00
N HIS A 30 7.08 -0.78 11.05
CA HIS A 30 6.45 0.53 11.02
C HIS A 30 5.13 0.54 11.79
N GLU A 31 4.68 1.73 12.19
CA GLU A 31 3.36 1.92 12.77
C GLU A 31 2.33 2.25 11.67
N ILE A 32 1.21 1.59 11.73
CA ILE A 32 0.03 1.89 10.91
C ILE A 32 -0.93 2.74 11.73
N SER A 33 -1.39 3.85 11.19
CA SER A 33 -2.50 4.65 11.73
C SER A 33 -3.76 4.46 10.90
N ILE A 34 -4.92 4.49 11.57
CA ILE A 34 -6.24 4.41 10.94
C ILE A 34 -6.64 5.80 10.43
N ALA A 35 -6.62 6.00 9.12
CA ALA A 35 -6.96 7.28 8.49
C ALA A 35 -8.48 7.59 8.52
N SER A 36 -9.33 6.56 8.57
CA SER A 36 -10.79 6.69 8.57
C SER A 36 -11.39 5.87 9.72
N PRO A 37 -11.31 6.33 10.99
CA PRO A 37 -11.71 5.55 12.16
C PRO A 37 -13.22 5.24 12.22
N ASN A 38 -14.05 6.04 11.56
CA ASN A 38 -15.50 5.81 11.49
C ASN A 38 -15.91 4.86 10.35
N HIS A 39 -14.99 4.41 9.52
CA HIS A 39 -15.30 3.49 8.44
C HIS A 39 -15.56 2.07 9.00
N PRO A 40 -16.55 1.31 8.49
CA PRO A 40 -16.87 -0.03 9.00
C PRO A 40 -15.68 -1.00 9.01
N ILE A 41 -14.72 -0.84 8.11
CA ILE A 41 -13.50 -1.64 8.07
C ILE A 41 -12.60 -1.39 9.30
N ALA A 42 -12.65 -0.20 9.89
CA ALA A 42 -11.88 0.15 11.08
C ALA A 42 -12.49 -0.36 12.40
N HIS A 43 -13.71 -0.92 12.36
CA HIS A 43 -14.41 -1.34 13.57
C HIS A 43 -13.62 -2.36 14.40
N GLY A 44 -13.42 -2.05 15.69
CA GLY A 44 -12.71 -2.89 16.64
C GLY A 44 -11.19 -2.86 16.52
N LEU A 45 -10.63 -1.97 15.69
CA LEU A 45 -9.20 -1.71 15.62
C LEU A 45 -8.78 -0.59 16.58
N PRO A 46 -7.57 -0.62 17.14
CA PRO A 46 -6.97 0.54 17.81
C PRO A 46 -6.65 1.65 16.78
N ASP A 47 -6.42 2.88 17.25
CA ASP A 47 -6.06 4.01 16.40
C ASP A 47 -4.75 3.77 15.63
N THR A 48 -3.81 3.05 16.26
CA THR A 48 -2.54 2.63 15.65
C THR A 48 -2.19 1.19 16.03
N PHE A 49 -1.39 0.52 15.19
CA PHE A 49 -0.77 -0.77 15.47
C PHE A 49 0.49 -0.98 14.64
N GLU A 50 1.43 -1.77 15.15
CA GLU A 50 2.66 -2.08 14.43
C GLU A 50 2.51 -3.28 13.50
N LEU A 51 3.19 -3.20 12.34
CA LEU A 51 3.46 -4.34 11.46
C LEU A 51 4.95 -4.38 11.09
N THR A 52 5.41 -5.57 10.70
CA THR A 52 6.65 -5.74 9.96
C THR A 52 6.29 -6.43 8.65
N ASP A 53 6.45 -5.72 7.54
CA ASP A 53 6.04 -6.23 6.23
C ASP A 53 6.87 -5.59 5.11
N GLU A 54 6.65 -6.02 3.88
CA GLU A 54 7.18 -5.34 2.71
C GLU A 54 6.41 -4.05 2.44
N LEU A 55 7.13 -2.98 2.07
CA LEU A 55 6.55 -1.72 1.63
C LEU A 55 6.90 -1.44 0.18
N TYR A 56 5.99 -0.77 -0.53
CA TYR A 56 6.14 -0.39 -1.93
C TYR A 56 6.02 1.12 -2.12
N LEU A 57 7.06 1.73 -2.71
CA LEU A 57 6.99 3.07 -3.27
C LEU A 57 6.40 2.95 -4.68
N CYS A 58 5.11 3.19 -4.83
CA CYS A 58 4.39 3.00 -6.08
C CYS A 58 3.36 4.11 -6.29
N GLU A 59 2.78 4.16 -7.50
CA GLU A 59 1.73 5.12 -7.82
C GLU A 59 0.45 4.83 -7.03
N VAL A 60 0.03 5.79 -6.21
CA VAL A 60 -1.26 5.81 -5.52
C VAL A 60 -2.06 7.01 -6.01
N PHE A 61 -3.27 6.77 -6.50
CA PHE A 61 -4.14 7.81 -7.05
C PHE A 61 -4.99 8.41 -5.92
N GLU A 62 -4.36 9.22 -5.07
CA GLU A 62 -4.97 9.76 -3.85
C GLU A 62 -6.24 10.57 -4.12
N ASP A 63 -6.35 11.17 -5.30
CA ASP A 63 -7.53 11.90 -5.79
C ASP A 63 -8.75 11.01 -6.10
N ALA A 64 -8.56 9.69 -6.10
CA ALA A 64 -9.56 8.72 -6.54
C ALA A 64 -9.81 7.59 -5.53
N ILE A 65 -9.37 7.75 -4.30
CA ILE A 65 -9.48 6.75 -3.22
C ILE A 65 -9.92 7.39 -1.91
N ASP A 66 -10.47 6.58 -1.02
CA ASP A 66 -10.79 6.93 0.37
C ASP A 66 -9.77 6.24 1.29
N PRO A 67 -8.79 6.95 1.88
CA PRO A 67 -7.73 6.35 2.68
C PRO A 67 -8.26 5.64 3.91
N LEU A 68 -7.75 4.44 4.19
CA LEU A 68 -8.03 3.66 5.40
C LEU A 68 -6.83 3.56 6.34
N LEU A 69 -5.64 3.34 5.77
CA LEU A 69 -4.42 3.09 6.52
C LEU A 69 -3.29 4.00 6.04
N ARG A 70 -2.51 4.52 6.97
CA ARG A 70 -1.26 5.24 6.70
C ARG A 70 -0.12 4.63 7.49
N SER A 71 1.08 4.64 6.90
CA SER A 71 2.33 4.29 7.57
C SER A 71 3.00 5.55 8.11
N ASP A 72 3.77 5.41 9.18
CA ASP A 72 4.73 6.41 9.67
C ASP A 72 6.08 6.36 8.94
N HIS A 73 6.28 5.37 8.04
CA HIS A 73 7.51 5.25 7.25
C HIS A 73 7.62 6.37 6.19
N ASP A 74 8.86 6.81 5.92
CA ASP A 74 9.14 7.79 4.88
C ASP A 74 9.20 7.13 3.50
N PHE A 75 8.35 7.53 2.58
CA PHE A 75 8.29 6.99 1.21
C PHE A 75 9.18 7.81 0.27
N VAL A 76 10.46 7.88 0.59
CA VAL A 76 11.50 8.58 -0.18
C VAL A 76 12.49 7.58 -0.77
N ARG A 77 13.15 7.96 -1.86
CA ARG A 77 14.09 7.13 -2.62
C ARG A 77 15.10 6.37 -1.74
N GLU A 78 15.66 7.04 -0.74
CA GLU A 78 16.72 6.50 0.14
C GLU A 78 16.26 5.31 0.99
N LYS A 79 14.96 5.15 1.13
CA LYS A 79 14.34 4.07 1.91
C LYS A 79 13.91 2.87 1.06
N PHE A 80 14.02 2.95 -0.27
CA PHE A 80 13.55 1.93 -1.20
C PHE A 80 14.59 1.53 -2.24
N TYR A 81 14.37 0.42 -2.90
CA TYR A 81 15.17 -0.12 -4.00
C TYR A 81 14.31 -0.22 -5.26
N SER A 82 14.93 -0.02 -6.42
CA SER A 82 14.26 -0.10 -7.73
C SER A 82 13.76 -1.51 -8.03
N ALA A 83 12.49 -1.63 -8.41
CA ALA A 83 11.92 -2.89 -8.88
C ALA A 83 12.51 -3.32 -10.22
N HIS A 84 12.85 -2.37 -11.10
CA HIS A 84 13.53 -2.66 -12.38
C HIS A 84 14.89 -3.28 -12.14
N HIS A 85 15.69 -2.71 -11.25
CA HIS A 85 17.00 -3.28 -10.90
C HIS A 85 16.86 -4.70 -10.36
N ALA A 86 15.87 -4.95 -9.48
CA ALA A 86 15.66 -6.27 -8.92
C ALA A 86 15.33 -7.33 -10.00
N VAL A 87 14.41 -7.03 -10.93
CA VAL A 87 14.03 -7.99 -11.98
C VAL A 87 15.10 -8.18 -13.06
N THR A 88 16.04 -7.24 -13.14
CA THR A 88 17.23 -7.36 -14.03
C THR A 88 18.45 -7.98 -13.34
N GLY A 89 18.30 -8.46 -12.09
CA GLY A 89 19.33 -9.21 -11.36
C GLY A 89 20.19 -8.38 -10.41
N ASN A 90 19.87 -7.10 -10.21
CA ASN A 90 20.58 -6.21 -9.29
C ASN A 90 19.69 -5.88 -8.06
N LEU A 91 19.58 -6.84 -7.14
CA LEU A 91 18.79 -6.72 -5.92
C LEU A 91 19.31 -5.62 -4.99
N TYR A 92 18.39 -4.99 -4.25
CA TYR A 92 18.70 -3.98 -3.22
C TYR A 92 19.51 -2.79 -3.75
N CYS A 93 19.26 -2.41 -5.01
CA CYS A 93 19.92 -1.30 -5.69
C CYS A 93 18.96 -0.15 -5.97
N ASN A 94 19.43 1.07 -5.74
CA ASN A 94 18.74 2.31 -6.13
C ASN A 94 19.66 3.29 -6.88
N ASP A 95 20.75 2.80 -7.45
CA ASP A 95 21.69 3.59 -8.24
C ASP A 95 21.00 4.15 -9.50
N ASN A 96 21.17 5.46 -9.74
CA ASN A 96 20.55 6.17 -10.86
C ASN A 96 19.02 6.05 -10.96
N TRP A 97 18.35 5.68 -9.86
CA TRP A 97 16.91 5.61 -9.77
C TRP A 97 16.39 6.76 -8.89
N TYR A 98 15.65 7.71 -9.48
CA TYR A 98 15.19 8.94 -8.84
C TYR A 98 13.67 9.10 -9.01
N PRO A 99 12.86 8.28 -8.33
CA PRO A 99 11.40 8.38 -8.36
C PRO A 99 10.93 9.63 -7.62
N ASP A 100 9.71 10.05 -7.90
CA ASP A 100 8.99 10.98 -7.04
C ASP A 100 8.79 10.36 -5.64
N GLU A 101 8.52 11.20 -4.64
CA GLU A 101 8.10 10.74 -3.32
C GLU A 101 6.82 9.91 -3.42
N GLY A 102 6.78 8.79 -2.70
CA GLY A 102 5.64 7.89 -2.69
C GLY A 102 4.57 8.30 -1.68
N SER A 103 3.40 7.66 -1.77
CA SER A 103 2.31 7.82 -0.81
C SER A 103 2.54 6.96 0.44
N ALA A 104 2.30 7.54 1.61
CA ALA A 104 2.26 6.78 2.86
C ALA A 104 0.93 6.01 3.06
N ILE A 105 -0.01 6.08 2.14
CA ILE A 105 -1.29 5.35 2.21
C ILE A 105 -1.06 3.90 1.82
N LEU A 106 -1.30 2.99 2.76
CA LEU A 106 -1.12 1.54 2.60
C LEU A 106 -2.42 0.77 2.38
N GLY A 107 -3.54 1.39 2.61
CA GLY A 107 -4.85 0.79 2.41
C GLY A 107 -5.90 1.84 2.14
N TRP A 108 -6.84 1.49 1.28
CA TRP A 108 -7.92 2.38 0.89
C TRP A 108 -9.17 1.64 0.44
N THR A 109 -10.27 2.37 0.37
CA THR A 109 -11.47 1.94 -0.32
C THR A 109 -11.70 2.78 -1.56
N ARG A 110 -12.50 2.25 -2.45
CA ARG A 110 -12.97 2.91 -3.65
C ARG A 110 -14.26 2.29 -4.15
N GLN A 111 -15.13 3.11 -4.69
CA GLN A 111 -16.29 2.65 -5.46
C GLN A 111 -15.95 2.63 -6.96
N HIS A 112 -16.14 1.51 -7.64
CA HIS A 112 -16.07 1.43 -9.08
C HIS A 112 -17.34 0.83 -9.63
N LYS A 113 -18.17 1.64 -10.31
CA LYS A 113 -19.53 1.26 -10.72
C LYS A 113 -20.33 0.73 -9.51
N ASN A 114 -20.81 -0.51 -9.59
CA ASN A 114 -21.56 -1.15 -8.50
C ASN A 114 -20.69 -1.97 -7.53
N SER A 115 -19.35 -1.91 -7.68
CA SER A 115 -18.42 -2.72 -6.88
C SER A 115 -17.71 -1.88 -5.83
N ARG A 116 -17.69 -2.38 -4.60
CA ARG A 116 -16.80 -1.89 -3.54
C ARG A 116 -15.43 -2.53 -3.70
N ILE A 117 -14.39 -1.70 -3.69
CA ILE A 117 -13.00 -2.15 -3.77
C ILE A 117 -12.33 -1.81 -2.46
N VAL A 118 -11.58 -2.76 -1.92
CA VAL A 118 -10.63 -2.55 -0.84
C VAL A 118 -9.25 -2.96 -1.35
N TYR A 119 -8.29 -2.12 -1.14
CA TYR A 119 -6.88 -2.45 -1.34
C TYR A 119 -6.16 -2.38 0.00
N LEU A 120 -5.35 -3.37 0.28
CA LEU A 120 -4.45 -3.42 1.45
C LEU A 120 -3.07 -3.81 0.91
N GLN A 121 -2.07 -2.96 1.11
CA GLN A 121 -0.70 -3.22 0.68
C GLN A 121 -0.03 -4.32 1.51
N PRO A 122 -0.17 -4.35 2.87
CA PRO A 122 0.45 -5.39 3.69
C PRO A 122 -0.08 -6.78 3.38
N GLY A 123 0.77 -7.81 3.55
CA GLY A 123 0.40 -9.22 3.38
C GLY A 123 1.45 -10.07 2.69
N ASP A 124 2.70 -9.63 2.65
CA ASP A 124 3.79 -10.40 2.03
C ASP A 124 4.22 -11.60 2.89
N ASN A 125 4.18 -11.49 4.21
CA ASN A 125 4.74 -12.51 5.07
C ASN A 125 3.77 -13.06 6.13
N THR A 126 4.16 -14.18 6.75
CA THR A 126 3.36 -14.87 7.78
C THR A 126 3.21 -14.06 9.07
N ALA A 127 4.15 -13.17 9.40
CA ALA A 127 4.08 -12.34 10.60
C ALA A 127 2.90 -11.36 10.52
N THR A 128 2.66 -10.78 9.35
CA THR A 128 1.52 -9.90 9.09
C THR A 128 0.20 -10.65 9.31
N PHE A 129 0.03 -11.85 8.78
CA PHE A 129 -1.15 -12.68 9.03
C PHE A 129 -1.22 -13.19 10.47
N GLY A 130 -0.10 -13.26 11.19
CA GLY A 130 -0.02 -13.52 12.62
C GLY A 130 -0.56 -12.37 13.49
N ASN A 131 -0.55 -11.13 13.00
CA ASN A 131 -1.01 -9.96 13.73
C ASN A 131 -2.54 -9.95 13.88
N ALA A 132 -3.03 -9.83 15.13
CA ALA A 132 -4.47 -9.88 15.42
C ALA A 132 -5.23 -8.69 14.81
N ASN A 133 -4.64 -7.49 14.82
CA ASN A 133 -5.25 -6.29 14.25
C ASN A 133 -5.35 -6.39 12.73
N TYR A 134 -4.31 -6.92 12.07
CA TYR A 134 -4.36 -7.15 10.62
C TYR A 134 -5.43 -8.17 10.23
N ARG A 135 -5.56 -9.27 10.98
CA ARG A 135 -6.65 -10.25 10.72
C ARG A 135 -8.04 -9.65 10.92
N GLN A 136 -8.21 -8.81 11.96
CA GLN A 136 -9.49 -8.10 12.18
C GLN A 136 -9.79 -7.15 11.02
N LEU A 137 -8.79 -6.35 10.60
CA LEU A 137 -8.89 -5.47 9.44
C LEU A 137 -9.30 -6.24 8.18
N LEU A 138 -8.61 -7.34 7.87
CA LEU A 138 -8.88 -8.17 6.69
C LEU A 138 -10.30 -8.76 6.74
N ALA A 139 -10.73 -9.27 7.88
CA ALA A 139 -12.08 -9.81 8.07
C ALA A 139 -13.16 -8.73 7.83
N ASN A 140 -12.94 -7.52 8.37
CA ASN A 140 -13.84 -6.39 8.16
C ASN A 140 -13.88 -5.96 6.68
N ALA A 141 -12.70 -5.91 6.04
CA ALA A 141 -12.57 -5.58 4.62
C ALA A 141 -13.37 -6.54 3.72
N ILE A 142 -13.24 -7.85 3.96
CA ILE A 142 -13.99 -8.89 3.24
C ILE A 142 -15.50 -8.71 3.43
N ARG A 143 -15.98 -8.53 4.68
CA ARG A 143 -17.41 -8.32 4.97
C ARG A 143 -17.95 -7.08 4.26
N TRP A 144 -17.22 -5.98 4.36
CA TRP A 144 -17.61 -4.72 3.73
C TRP A 144 -17.68 -4.81 2.20
N ALA A 145 -16.66 -5.39 1.57
CA ALA A 145 -16.64 -5.59 0.11
C ALA A 145 -17.77 -6.53 -0.36
N ALA A 146 -18.11 -7.55 0.44
CA ALA A 146 -19.21 -8.49 0.16
C ALA A 146 -20.60 -7.95 0.52
N HIS A 147 -20.75 -6.68 0.91
CA HIS A 147 -22.02 -6.07 1.37
C HIS A 147 -22.66 -6.81 2.56
N ARG A 148 -21.85 -7.48 3.40
CA ARG A 148 -22.29 -8.13 4.63
C ARG A 148 -21.96 -7.24 5.83
N GLN A 149 -22.91 -7.06 6.70
CA GLN A 149 -22.73 -6.37 8.01
C GLN A 149 -22.30 -7.36 9.08
#